data_9d8e5fcc70d5bb8c229525b73dcdca1c
#
_entry.id   9d8e5fcc70d5bb8c229525b73dcdca1c
#
_cell.length_a   1.000
_cell.length_b   1.000
_cell.length_c   1.000
_cell.angle_alpha   90.00
_cell.angle_beta   90.00
_cell.angle_gamma   90.00
#
_symmetry.space_group_name_H-M   'P 1'
#
loop_
_entity.id
_entity.type
_entity.pdbx_description
1 polymer ?
#
loop_
_entity_poly.entity_id
_entity_poly.type
_entity_poly.pdbx_seq_one_letter_code
_entity_poly.pdbx_strand_id
1 'polypeptide(L)'
;SGPTTEDEIANMMLWVGVMMGRPKKFNAIHTKMDFKDAKSNFFNAARYGMAAQFYWDGQLISSQQLLLDHFLPMAFKGLYSMGVAPKDAEHYLKIIEKRIATQNGSRWTIKSYRKLRKEFKLPDALTILTAKMYQGQQKGYSVDAWQLPRGDEFVIGKNEKKVYQIMNVRTITALDSDSSELVLKMMQWKNIHHVPILNDDLDLVGLLTWTDLKEYLKHPEKFEGPIKDFMKTELITITEEEGMNRAKALMESKGINCLPVVHGKKLVGIVTTKDL
;
A
#
# COMPACT_ATOMS: atom_id res chain seq x y z
N SER A 1 -2.41 13.90 3.67
CA SER A 1 -3.36 13.33 4.65
C SER A 1 -2.65 13.09 5.98
N GLY A 2 -3.41 13.11 7.07
CA GLY A 2 -2.93 12.75 8.40
C GLY A 2 -2.99 11.24 8.61
N PRO A 3 -2.14 10.67 9.47
CA PRO A 3 -2.19 9.24 9.76
C PRO A 3 -3.38 8.82 10.66
N THR A 4 -4.06 9.77 11.30
CA THR A 4 -5.26 9.53 12.13
C THR A 4 -6.39 10.46 11.74
N THR A 5 -7.62 10.16 12.19
CA THR A 5 -8.79 11.03 12.01
C THR A 5 -8.57 12.42 12.62
N GLU A 6 -7.94 12.49 13.80
CA GLU A 6 -7.55 13.75 14.43
C GLU A 6 -6.63 14.60 13.52
N ASP A 7 -5.63 13.97 12.92
CA ASP A 7 -4.72 14.64 11.99
C ASP A 7 -5.43 15.13 10.72
N GLU A 8 -6.39 14.36 10.20
CA GLU A 8 -7.14 14.70 9.00
C GLU A 8 -8.09 15.87 9.26
N ILE A 9 -8.83 15.84 10.38
CA ILE A 9 -9.68 16.96 10.79
C ILE A 9 -8.84 18.21 11.02
N ALA A 10 -7.69 18.10 11.69
CA ALA A 10 -6.78 19.24 11.88
C ALA A 10 -6.32 19.85 10.55
N ASN A 11 -5.96 19.02 9.57
CA ASN A 11 -5.60 19.49 8.22
C ASN A 11 -6.78 20.19 7.54
N MET A 12 -7.98 19.63 7.62
CA MET A 12 -9.19 20.22 7.06
C MET A 12 -9.49 21.58 7.71
N MET A 13 -9.43 21.67 9.03
CA MET A 13 -9.63 22.91 9.77
C MET A 13 -8.61 24.00 9.38
N LEU A 14 -7.33 23.63 9.23
CA LEU A 14 -6.32 24.56 8.71
C LEU A 14 -6.68 25.07 7.31
N TRP A 15 -6.99 24.17 6.38
CA TRP A 15 -7.32 24.53 5.00
C TRP A 15 -8.55 25.44 4.91
N VAL A 16 -9.65 25.01 5.50
CA VAL A 16 -10.90 25.78 5.49
C VAL A 16 -10.69 27.14 6.16
N GLY A 17 -10.04 27.13 7.32
CA GLY A 17 -9.76 28.34 8.06
C GLY A 17 -8.89 29.35 7.27
N VAL A 18 -7.82 28.88 6.61
CA VAL A 18 -6.97 29.75 5.74
C VAL A 18 -7.78 30.31 4.57
N MET A 19 -8.57 29.48 3.91
CA MET A 19 -9.39 29.91 2.76
C MET A 19 -10.39 31.01 3.15
N MET A 20 -11.02 30.86 4.30
CA MET A 20 -12.03 31.82 4.80
C MET A 20 -11.41 33.05 5.47
N GLY A 21 -10.27 32.88 6.14
CA GLY A 21 -9.58 33.97 6.85
C GLY A 21 -8.59 34.77 6.02
N ARG A 22 -8.37 34.38 4.76
CA ARG A 22 -7.40 35.08 3.90
C ARG A 22 -7.74 36.54 3.72
N PRO A 23 -6.74 37.44 3.82
CA PRO A 23 -6.93 38.87 3.52
C PRO A 23 -7.37 39.11 2.08
N LYS A 24 -8.18 40.14 1.85
CA LYS A 24 -8.67 40.52 0.50
C LYS A 24 -7.54 40.71 -0.52
N LYS A 25 -6.34 41.17 -0.05
CA LYS A 25 -5.14 41.33 -0.90
C LYS A 25 -4.70 40.04 -1.60
N PHE A 26 -5.10 38.85 -1.11
CA PHE A 26 -4.80 37.56 -1.72
C PHE A 26 -5.92 37.00 -2.60
N ASN A 27 -7.04 37.75 -2.80
CA ASN A 27 -8.08 37.28 -3.71
C ASN A 27 -7.58 37.19 -5.16
N ALA A 28 -6.61 38.04 -5.54
CA ALA A 28 -5.94 38.04 -6.83
C ALA A 28 -4.47 37.60 -6.68
N ILE A 29 -4.22 36.44 -6.07
CA ILE A 29 -2.86 35.96 -5.78
C ILE A 29 -1.99 35.85 -7.05
N HIS A 30 -2.59 35.63 -8.22
CA HIS A 30 -1.92 35.54 -9.51
C HIS A 30 -1.25 36.85 -9.93
N THR A 31 -1.63 38.01 -9.32
CA THR A 31 -0.97 39.31 -9.54
C THR A 31 0.26 39.50 -8.65
N LYS A 32 0.46 38.66 -7.65
CA LYS A 32 1.53 38.75 -6.63
C LYS A 32 2.51 37.60 -6.67
N MET A 33 2.13 36.51 -7.27
CA MET A 33 2.95 35.31 -7.42
C MET A 33 2.75 34.80 -8.84
N ASP A 34 3.80 34.70 -9.63
CA ASP A 34 3.70 34.13 -10.96
C ASP A 34 3.58 32.58 -10.90
N PHE A 35 3.24 31.99 -12.03
CA PHE A 35 3.09 30.54 -12.10
C PHE A 35 4.40 29.79 -11.83
N LYS A 36 5.55 30.38 -12.17
CA LYS A 36 6.87 29.79 -11.97
C LYS A 36 7.19 29.68 -10.47
N ASP A 37 6.88 30.73 -9.70
CA ASP A 37 7.05 30.74 -8.25
C ASP A 37 6.10 29.75 -7.57
N ALA A 38 4.83 29.73 -7.97
CA ALA A 38 3.86 28.77 -7.45
C ALA A 38 4.28 27.32 -7.73
N LYS A 39 4.75 27.04 -8.94
CA LYS A 39 5.28 25.75 -9.33
C LYS A 39 6.53 25.35 -8.52
N SER A 40 7.44 26.30 -8.31
CA SER A 40 8.64 26.09 -7.48
C SER A 40 8.26 25.76 -6.04
N ASN A 41 7.32 26.51 -5.46
CA ASN A 41 6.79 26.26 -4.12
C ASN A 41 6.20 24.85 -3.99
N PHE A 42 5.42 24.43 -4.99
CA PHE A 42 4.83 23.09 -5.01
C PHE A 42 5.90 21.97 -4.99
N PHE A 43 6.93 22.09 -5.84
CA PHE A 43 8.02 21.12 -5.86
C PHE A 43 8.87 21.15 -4.59
N ASN A 44 9.12 22.33 -4.03
CA ASN A 44 9.84 22.47 -2.77
C ASN A 44 9.07 21.82 -1.62
N ALA A 45 7.75 22.02 -1.55
CA ALA A 45 6.90 21.36 -0.58
C ALA A 45 6.98 19.83 -0.69
N ALA A 46 6.88 19.29 -1.92
CA ALA A 46 6.93 17.85 -2.17
C ALA A 46 8.29 17.23 -1.82
N ARG A 47 9.40 17.91 -2.13
CA ARG A 47 10.77 17.40 -1.92
C ARG A 47 11.25 17.53 -0.48
N TYR A 48 10.99 18.68 0.14
CA TYR A 48 11.62 19.06 1.40
C TYR A 48 10.64 19.10 2.59
N GLY A 49 9.32 19.08 2.33
CA GLY A 49 8.30 19.11 3.37
C GLY A 49 8.51 20.29 4.32
N MET A 50 8.65 19.99 5.63
CA MET A 50 8.87 21.04 6.65
C MET A 50 10.26 21.71 6.59
N ALA A 51 11.18 21.25 5.78
CA ALA A 51 12.47 21.90 5.53
C ALA A 51 12.42 22.79 4.27
N ALA A 52 11.27 22.88 3.60
CA ALA A 52 11.11 23.70 2.41
C ALA A 52 11.20 25.21 2.71
N GLN A 53 11.61 25.97 1.71
CA GLN A 53 11.46 27.41 1.64
C GLN A 53 10.45 27.75 0.54
N PHE A 54 9.66 28.78 0.77
CA PHE A 54 8.61 29.23 -0.12
C PHE A 54 8.79 30.69 -0.48
N TYR A 55 8.54 31.02 -1.74
CA TYR A 55 8.33 32.39 -2.15
C TYR A 55 6.92 32.83 -1.73
N TRP A 56 6.83 33.84 -0.87
CA TRP A 56 5.57 34.32 -0.32
C TRP A 56 5.60 35.84 -0.12
N ASP A 57 4.61 36.56 -0.68
CA ASP A 57 4.42 38.00 -0.55
C ASP A 57 5.71 38.82 -0.80
N GLY A 58 6.48 38.45 -1.85
CA GLY A 58 7.69 39.14 -2.28
C GLY A 58 9.00 38.68 -1.61
N GLN A 59 8.97 37.70 -0.73
CA GLN A 59 10.16 37.23 0.00
C GLN A 59 10.22 35.72 0.11
N LEU A 60 11.42 35.19 0.39
CA LEU A 60 11.66 33.79 0.65
C LEU A 60 11.55 33.51 2.15
N ILE A 61 10.63 32.65 2.56
CA ILE A 61 10.39 32.30 3.97
C ILE A 61 10.40 30.79 4.17
N SER A 62 10.71 30.33 5.38
CA SER A 62 10.65 28.91 5.72
C SER A 62 9.19 28.42 5.82
N SER A 63 8.98 27.11 5.59
CA SER A 63 7.67 26.49 5.78
C SER A 63 7.12 26.69 7.19
N GLN A 64 7.98 26.66 8.20
CA GLN A 64 7.58 26.89 9.59
C GLN A 64 7.04 28.30 9.79
N GLN A 65 7.79 29.32 9.34
CA GLN A 65 7.35 30.72 9.40
C GLN A 65 6.03 30.93 8.63
N LEU A 66 5.93 30.39 7.41
CA LEU A 66 4.70 30.52 6.62
C LEU A 66 3.49 29.94 7.36
N LEU A 67 3.65 28.78 7.97
CA LEU A 67 2.56 28.11 8.68
C LEU A 67 2.23 28.79 10.01
N LEU A 68 3.24 29.12 10.83
CA LEU A 68 3.02 29.68 12.18
C LEU A 68 2.62 31.16 12.15
N ASP A 69 3.31 31.96 11.34
CA ASP A 69 3.15 33.43 11.39
C ASP A 69 2.06 33.94 10.43
N HIS A 70 1.70 33.13 9.41
CA HIS A 70 0.72 33.56 8.41
C HIS A 70 -0.51 32.64 8.37
N PHE A 71 -0.36 31.34 8.17
CA PHE A 71 -1.49 30.46 7.92
C PHE A 71 -2.30 30.14 9.18
N LEU A 72 -1.67 29.86 10.30
CA LEU A 72 -2.39 29.61 11.55
C LEU A 72 -3.24 30.81 12.00
N PRO A 73 -2.73 32.07 12.03
CA PRO A 73 -3.55 33.24 12.34
C PRO A 73 -4.71 33.45 11.36
N MET A 74 -4.48 33.21 10.06
CA MET A 74 -5.55 33.24 9.05
C MET A 74 -6.60 32.15 9.33
N ALA A 75 -6.17 30.95 9.69
CA ALA A 75 -7.07 29.83 9.95
C ALA A 75 -7.97 30.11 11.17
N PHE A 76 -7.41 30.59 12.27
CA PHE A 76 -8.20 31.00 13.43
C PHE A 76 -9.25 32.05 13.08
N LYS A 77 -8.83 33.11 12.38
CA LYS A 77 -9.74 34.16 11.93
C LYS A 77 -10.86 33.62 11.06
N GLY A 78 -10.52 32.75 10.10
CA GLY A 78 -11.50 32.16 9.18
C GLY A 78 -12.50 31.28 9.90
N LEU A 79 -12.04 30.38 10.76
CA LEU A 79 -12.92 29.47 11.52
C LEU A 79 -13.86 30.23 12.44
N TYR A 80 -13.38 31.26 13.13
CA TYR A 80 -14.22 32.10 13.98
C TYR A 80 -15.27 32.88 13.17
N SER A 81 -14.90 33.38 11.99
CA SER A 81 -15.85 34.06 11.11
C SER A 81 -16.95 33.16 10.58
N MET A 82 -16.73 31.86 10.54
CA MET A 82 -17.70 30.81 10.15
C MET A 82 -18.56 30.33 11.32
N GLY A 83 -18.33 30.80 12.54
CA GLY A 83 -19.04 30.37 13.72
C GLY A 83 -18.58 29.04 14.32
N VAL A 84 -17.36 28.59 13.95
CA VAL A 84 -16.75 27.42 14.61
C VAL A 84 -16.46 27.76 16.06
N ALA A 85 -16.85 26.85 16.97
CA ALA A 85 -16.63 27.05 18.39
C ALA A 85 -15.13 27.25 18.71
N PRO A 86 -14.76 28.25 19.54
CA PRO A 86 -13.35 28.50 19.87
C PRO A 86 -12.61 27.26 20.37
N LYS A 87 -13.25 26.46 21.20
CA LYS A 87 -12.68 25.22 21.75
C LYS A 87 -12.25 24.24 20.64
N ASP A 88 -13.07 24.08 19.61
CA ASP A 88 -12.79 23.14 18.52
C ASP A 88 -11.70 23.69 17.60
N ALA A 89 -11.77 24.99 17.25
CA ALA A 89 -10.73 25.64 16.47
C ALA A 89 -9.36 25.58 17.16
N GLU A 90 -9.30 25.86 18.46
CA GLU A 90 -8.07 25.76 19.24
C GLU A 90 -7.56 24.31 19.33
N HIS A 91 -8.43 23.35 19.58
CA HIS A 91 -8.06 21.95 19.66
C HIS A 91 -7.34 21.48 18.38
N TYR A 92 -7.98 21.65 17.25
CA TYR A 92 -7.44 21.13 15.98
C TYR A 92 -6.26 21.94 15.44
N LEU A 93 -6.29 23.27 15.54
CA LEU A 93 -5.16 24.09 15.07
C LEU A 93 -3.93 23.93 15.97
N LYS A 94 -4.11 23.62 17.26
CA LYS A 94 -3.00 23.28 18.17
C LYS A 94 -2.31 21.97 17.79
N ILE A 95 -3.04 21.01 17.20
CA ILE A 95 -2.43 19.79 16.59
C ILE A 95 -1.48 20.19 15.46
N ILE A 96 -1.90 21.10 14.59
CA ILE A 96 -1.05 21.60 13.50
C ILE A 96 0.21 22.27 14.06
N GLU A 97 0.07 23.16 15.03
CA GLU A 97 1.19 23.86 15.68
C GLU A 97 2.20 22.85 16.25
N LYS A 98 1.73 21.87 17.03
CA LYS A 98 2.58 20.80 17.59
C LYS A 98 3.27 19.97 16.52
N ARG A 99 2.57 19.63 15.44
CA ARG A 99 3.15 18.86 14.33
C ARG A 99 4.23 19.64 13.58
N ILE A 100 4.12 20.96 13.50
CA ILE A 100 5.16 21.83 12.95
C ILE A 100 6.39 21.80 13.87
N ALA A 101 6.19 21.97 15.17
CA ALA A 101 7.27 22.02 16.15
C ALA A 101 7.99 20.67 16.35
N THR A 102 7.26 19.55 16.32
CA THR A 102 7.81 18.22 16.66
C THR A 102 7.96 17.33 15.42
N GLN A 103 6.85 16.74 14.98
CA GLN A 103 6.84 15.78 13.88
C GLN A 103 5.47 15.68 13.21
N ASN A 104 5.47 15.50 11.90
CA ASN A 104 4.35 15.06 11.11
C ASN A 104 4.52 13.58 10.72
N GLY A 105 3.54 13.01 10.02
CA GLY A 105 3.57 11.60 9.62
C GLY A 105 4.83 11.21 8.83
N SER A 106 5.24 12.04 7.88
CA SER A 106 6.45 11.79 7.08
C SER A 106 7.73 11.81 7.94
N ARG A 107 7.91 12.80 8.80
CA ARG A 107 9.06 12.87 9.71
C ARG A 107 9.10 11.69 10.68
N TRP A 108 7.95 11.31 11.25
CA TRP A 108 7.85 10.16 12.13
C TRP A 108 8.24 8.87 11.40
N THR A 109 7.71 8.64 10.19
CA THR A 109 8.02 7.46 9.38
C THR A 109 9.52 7.38 9.07
N ILE A 110 10.12 8.48 8.60
CA ILE A 110 11.55 8.52 8.26
C ILE A 110 12.43 8.27 9.50
N LYS A 111 12.12 8.92 10.63
CA LYS A 111 12.86 8.73 11.89
C LYS A 111 12.74 7.29 12.38
N SER A 112 11.53 6.74 12.38
CA SER A 112 11.26 5.35 12.79
C SER A 112 11.97 4.34 11.89
N TYR A 113 11.87 4.51 10.57
CA TYR A 113 12.56 3.66 9.61
C TYR A 113 14.08 3.69 9.80
N ARG A 114 14.68 4.88 9.88
CA ARG A 114 16.12 5.03 10.07
C ARG A 114 16.60 4.40 11.38
N LYS A 115 15.81 4.50 12.45
CA LYS A 115 16.12 3.87 13.73
C LYS A 115 16.08 2.35 13.60
N LEU A 116 14.99 1.78 13.09
CA LEU A 116 14.81 0.34 12.94
C LEU A 116 15.84 -0.30 12.02
N ARG A 117 16.24 0.38 10.94
CA ARG A 117 17.26 -0.14 10.01
C ARG A 117 18.67 -0.26 10.58
N LYS A 118 18.94 0.33 11.74
CA LYS A 118 20.21 0.12 12.46
C LYS A 118 20.25 -1.22 13.18
N GLU A 119 19.09 -1.76 13.56
CA GLU A 119 18.95 -2.94 14.41
C GLU A 119 18.39 -4.15 13.65
N PHE A 120 17.60 -3.92 12.59
CA PHE A 120 16.84 -4.95 11.89
C PHE A 120 17.13 -5.00 10.39
N LYS A 121 16.95 -6.18 9.78
CA LYS A 121 16.87 -6.34 8.32
C LYS A 121 15.65 -5.64 7.76
N LEU A 122 15.64 -5.34 6.46
CA LEU A 122 14.56 -4.56 5.83
C LEU A 122 13.15 -5.12 6.06
N PRO A 123 12.87 -6.43 5.88
CA PRO A 123 11.52 -6.96 6.10
C PRO A 123 11.03 -6.75 7.54
N ASP A 124 11.88 -7.04 8.52
CA ASP A 124 11.56 -6.92 9.94
C ASP A 124 11.34 -5.46 10.34
N ALA A 125 12.21 -4.55 9.86
CA ALA A 125 12.07 -3.12 10.10
C ALA A 125 10.75 -2.56 9.55
N LEU A 126 10.34 -2.99 8.34
CA LEU A 126 9.07 -2.59 7.74
C LEU A 126 7.86 -3.17 8.51
N THR A 127 7.96 -4.42 8.95
CA THR A 127 6.90 -5.06 9.77
C THR A 127 6.69 -4.29 11.07
N ILE A 128 7.76 -4.00 11.83
CA ILE A 128 7.69 -3.23 13.07
C ILE A 128 7.14 -1.82 12.82
N LEU A 129 7.62 -1.16 11.76
CA LEU A 129 7.15 0.17 11.39
C LEU A 129 5.64 0.19 11.13
N THR A 130 5.15 -0.76 10.33
CA THR A 130 3.71 -0.88 10.00
C THR A 130 2.87 -1.19 11.23
N ALA A 131 3.31 -2.13 12.06
CA ALA A 131 2.63 -2.46 13.30
C ALA A 131 2.54 -1.26 14.26
N LYS A 132 3.61 -0.46 14.36
CA LYS A 132 3.61 0.75 15.19
C LYS A 132 2.69 1.85 14.63
N MET A 133 2.66 2.01 13.30
CA MET A 133 1.70 2.91 12.65
C MET A 133 0.25 2.49 12.95
N TYR A 134 -0.06 1.22 12.78
CA TYR A 134 -1.38 0.67 13.08
C TYR A 134 -1.79 0.89 14.54
N GLN A 135 -0.90 0.62 15.49
CA GLN A 135 -1.15 0.92 16.90
C GLN A 135 -1.44 2.40 17.16
N GLY A 136 -0.68 3.30 16.54
CA GLY A 136 -0.91 4.75 16.63
C GLY A 136 -2.28 5.15 16.09
N GLN A 137 -2.68 4.58 14.95
CA GLN A 137 -4.00 4.80 14.35
C GLN A 137 -5.13 4.30 15.24
N GLN A 138 -4.99 3.10 15.81
CA GLN A 138 -6.01 2.53 16.73
C GLN A 138 -6.19 3.36 18.01
N LYS A 139 -5.13 3.97 18.52
CA LYS A 139 -5.20 4.86 19.68
C LYS A 139 -5.87 6.21 19.38
N GLY A 140 -5.98 6.59 18.11
CA GLY A 140 -6.63 7.82 17.68
C GLY A 140 -5.86 9.12 17.95
N TYR A 141 -4.72 9.07 18.65
CA TYR A 141 -3.93 10.28 18.94
C TYR A 141 -3.24 10.82 17.71
N SER A 142 -3.15 12.15 17.60
CA SER A 142 -2.43 12.80 16.50
C SER A 142 -0.94 12.41 16.52
N VAL A 143 -0.31 12.43 15.34
CA VAL A 143 1.04 11.89 15.10
C VAL A 143 2.16 12.61 15.86
N ASP A 144 1.92 13.84 16.32
CA ASP A 144 2.89 14.57 17.16
C ASP A 144 3.16 13.86 18.49
N ALA A 145 2.16 13.14 19.01
CA ALA A 145 2.25 12.35 20.23
C ALA A 145 2.82 10.93 20.05
N TRP A 146 3.05 10.48 18.80
CA TRP A 146 3.52 9.13 18.55
C TRP A 146 4.99 8.94 18.95
N GLN A 147 5.24 7.95 19.77
CA GLN A 147 6.61 7.54 20.11
C GLN A 147 7.26 6.76 18.96
N LEU A 148 8.58 6.92 18.83
CA LEU A 148 9.34 6.10 17.89
C LEU A 148 9.32 4.63 18.34
N PRO A 149 9.25 3.67 17.40
CA PRO A 149 9.24 2.26 17.74
C PRO A 149 10.52 1.85 18.47
N ARG A 150 10.36 0.90 19.40
CA ARG A 150 11.46 0.18 20.03
C ARG A 150 11.49 -1.23 19.48
N GLY A 151 12.68 -1.79 19.34
CA GLY A 151 12.85 -3.13 18.78
C GLY A 151 12.24 -4.25 19.64
N ASP A 152 12.16 -4.03 20.95
CA ASP A 152 11.62 -4.95 21.94
C ASP A 152 10.07 -4.90 22.08
N GLU A 153 9.41 -3.88 21.53
CA GLU A 153 7.94 -3.73 21.64
C GLU A 153 7.18 -4.75 20.78
N PHE A 154 7.82 -5.30 19.78
CA PHE A 154 7.23 -6.25 18.87
C PHE A 154 8.07 -7.54 18.90
N VAL A 155 7.51 -8.58 19.47
CA VAL A 155 8.01 -9.92 19.20
C VAL A 155 7.76 -10.12 17.71
N ILE A 156 8.80 -9.92 16.90
CA ILE A 156 8.84 -10.49 15.56
C ILE A 156 8.90 -11.98 15.84
N GLY A 157 7.73 -12.57 16.10
CA GLY A 157 7.61 -14.00 16.15
C GLY A 157 8.23 -14.48 14.85
N LYS A 158 9.03 -15.52 14.90
CA LYS A 158 9.23 -16.42 13.76
C LYS A 158 7.88 -17.09 13.46
N ASN A 159 6.83 -16.28 13.34
CA ASN A 159 5.56 -16.75 12.86
C ASN A 159 5.82 -17.15 11.43
N GLU A 160 5.72 -18.41 11.19
CA GLU A 160 5.72 -18.99 9.87
C GLU A 160 4.87 -18.12 8.95
N LYS A 161 5.45 -17.66 7.85
CA LYS A 161 4.70 -16.90 6.85
C LYS A 161 3.50 -17.70 6.41
N LYS A 162 2.36 -17.06 6.32
CA LYS A 162 1.16 -17.64 5.76
C LYS A 162 1.20 -17.64 4.23
N VAL A 163 0.49 -18.56 3.61
CA VAL A 163 0.44 -18.69 2.15
C VAL A 163 -0.01 -17.41 1.48
N TYR A 164 -1.01 -16.68 2.03
CA TYR A 164 -1.47 -15.40 1.47
C TYR A 164 -0.38 -14.31 1.41
N GLN A 165 0.69 -14.42 2.20
CA GLN A 165 1.80 -13.45 2.22
C GLN A 165 2.84 -13.71 1.12
N ILE A 166 2.83 -14.90 0.54
CA ILE A 166 3.83 -15.34 -0.45
C ILE A 166 3.22 -15.73 -1.80
N MET A 167 1.89 -15.96 -1.87
CA MET A 167 1.22 -16.37 -3.10
C MET A 167 1.21 -15.26 -4.15
N ASN A 168 1.23 -15.65 -5.42
CA ASN A 168 0.98 -14.76 -6.52
C ASN A 168 -0.53 -14.68 -6.78
N VAL A 169 -1.12 -13.51 -6.57
CA VAL A 169 -2.55 -13.26 -6.80
C VAL A 169 -2.88 -12.87 -8.25
N ARG A 170 -1.87 -12.53 -9.06
CA ARG A 170 -2.04 -12.19 -10.47
C ARG A 170 -1.82 -13.42 -11.35
N THR A 171 -2.65 -14.42 -11.16
CA THR A 171 -2.54 -15.69 -11.88
C THR A 171 -3.29 -15.62 -13.21
N ILE A 172 -2.66 -16.07 -14.27
CA ILE A 172 -3.33 -16.28 -15.56
C ILE A 172 -4.07 -17.60 -15.47
N THR A 173 -5.37 -17.57 -15.76
CA THR A 173 -6.27 -18.73 -15.75
C THR A 173 -6.89 -18.91 -17.13
N ALA A 174 -7.51 -20.05 -17.37
CA ALA A 174 -8.33 -20.35 -18.55
C ALA A 174 -9.63 -21.01 -18.11
N LEU A 175 -10.66 -20.97 -18.96
CA LEU A 175 -11.91 -21.70 -18.73
C LEU A 175 -11.76 -23.13 -19.25
N ASP A 176 -12.48 -24.06 -18.64
CA ASP A 176 -12.48 -25.46 -19.01
C ASP A 176 -13.02 -25.72 -20.42
N SER A 177 -13.83 -24.78 -20.94
CA SER A 177 -14.35 -24.74 -22.32
C SER A 177 -13.38 -24.13 -23.33
N ASP A 178 -12.28 -23.47 -22.90
CA ASP A 178 -11.32 -22.88 -23.81
C ASP A 178 -10.62 -23.95 -24.67
N SER A 179 -10.20 -23.54 -25.88
CA SER A 179 -9.41 -24.41 -26.76
C SER A 179 -8.07 -24.75 -26.11
N SER A 180 -7.76 -26.04 -26.03
CA SER A 180 -6.48 -26.55 -25.52
C SER A 180 -5.29 -25.97 -26.28
N GLU A 181 -5.38 -25.90 -27.61
CA GLU A 181 -4.34 -25.31 -28.46
C GLU A 181 -4.06 -23.85 -28.09
N LEU A 182 -5.12 -23.05 -27.88
CA LEU A 182 -4.99 -21.65 -27.51
C LEU A 182 -4.30 -21.48 -26.16
N VAL A 183 -4.73 -22.26 -25.14
CA VAL A 183 -4.18 -22.16 -23.79
C VAL A 183 -2.72 -22.61 -23.76
N LEU A 184 -2.38 -23.71 -24.46
CA LEU A 184 -1.00 -24.22 -24.53
C LEU A 184 -0.08 -23.27 -25.31
N LYS A 185 -0.56 -22.65 -26.41
CA LYS A 185 0.18 -21.59 -27.10
C LYS A 185 0.39 -20.35 -26.24
N MET A 186 -0.61 -19.97 -25.44
CA MET A 186 -0.49 -18.89 -24.46
C MET A 186 0.57 -19.20 -23.39
N MET A 187 0.61 -20.43 -22.88
CA MET A 187 1.65 -20.89 -21.95
C MET A 187 3.04 -20.75 -22.56
N GLN A 188 3.21 -21.18 -23.80
CA GLN A 188 4.48 -21.08 -24.53
C GLN A 188 4.88 -19.60 -24.73
N TRP A 189 3.98 -18.78 -25.24
CA TRP A 189 4.26 -17.39 -25.55
C TRP A 189 4.58 -16.54 -24.32
N LYS A 190 3.84 -16.76 -23.24
CA LYS A 190 4.03 -16.04 -21.97
C LYS A 190 5.08 -16.66 -21.06
N ASN A 191 5.67 -17.81 -21.43
CA ASN A 191 6.58 -18.60 -20.62
C ASN A 191 5.98 -18.98 -19.24
N ILE A 192 4.71 -19.40 -19.26
CA ILE A 192 3.95 -19.77 -18.05
C ILE A 192 4.04 -21.26 -17.85
N HIS A 193 4.37 -21.68 -16.63
CA HIS A 193 4.58 -23.08 -16.30
C HIS A 193 3.36 -23.80 -15.70
N HIS A 194 2.39 -23.02 -15.21
CA HIS A 194 1.19 -23.53 -14.55
C HIS A 194 0.01 -22.61 -14.88
N VAL A 195 -1.08 -23.17 -15.38
CA VAL A 195 -2.32 -22.46 -15.67
C VAL A 195 -3.47 -23.17 -14.96
N PRO A 196 -4.03 -22.57 -13.90
CA PRO A 196 -5.24 -23.05 -13.28
C PRO A 196 -6.42 -22.92 -14.24
N ILE A 197 -7.27 -23.94 -14.28
CA ILE A 197 -8.47 -24.00 -15.11
C ILE A 197 -9.69 -23.84 -14.23
N LEU A 198 -10.58 -22.95 -14.65
CA LEU A 198 -11.81 -22.65 -13.96
C LEU A 198 -13.01 -23.09 -14.78
N ASN A 199 -14.13 -23.41 -14.13
CA ASN A 199 -15.41 -23.59 -14.80
C ASN A 199 -16.16 -22.25 -14.93
N ASP A 200 -17.37 -22.29 -15.49
CA ASP A 200 -18.23 -21.11 -15.66
C ASP A 200 -18.62 -20.45 -14.34
N ASP A 201 -18.65 -21.22 -13.23
CA ASP A 201 -18.86 -20.68 -11.89
C ASP A 201 -17.60 -20.06 -11.28
N LEU A 202 -16.49 -20.05 -12.00
CA LEU A 202 -15.17 -19.63 -11.55
C LEU A 202 -14.59 -20.50 -10.41
N ASP A 203 -15.03 -21.74 -10.29
CA ASP A 203 -14.41 -22.73 -9.40
C ASP A 203 -13.17 -23.33 -10.05
N LEU A 204 -12.16 -23.62 -9.27
CA LEU A 204 -10.97 -24.32 -9.74
C LEU A 204 -11.30 -25.78 -10.03
N VAL A 205 -11.20 -26.19 -11.30
CA VAL A 205 -11.54 -27.55 -11.75
C VAL A 205 -10.36 -28.30 -12.37
N GLY A 206 -9.27 -27.61 -12.71
CA GLY A 206 -8.13 -28.25 -13.34
C GLY A 206 -6.84 -27.44 -13.25
N LEU A 207 -5.76 -28.08 -13.68
CA LEU A 207 -4.43 -27.46 -13.78
C LEU A 207 -3.72 -28.00 -15.03
N LEU A 208 -3.17 -27.08 -15.83
CA LEU A 208 -2.19 -27.39 -16.86
C LEU A 208 -0.79 -27.07 -16.38
N THR A 209 0.17 -27.90 -16.75
CA THR A 209 1.56 -27.77 -16.33
C THR A 209 2.51 -27.68 -17.52
N TRP A 210 3.76 -27.30 -17.25
CA TRP A 210 4.82 -27.31 -18.27
C TRP A 210 5.03 -28.68 -18.93
N THR A 211 4.75 -29.76 -18.20
CA THR A 211 4.83 -31.14 -18.75
C THR A 211 3.80 -31.34 -19.84
N ASP A 212 2.57 -30.83 -19.63
CA ASP A 212 1.49 -30.94 -20.62
C ASP A 212 1.83 -30.13 -21.87
N LEU A 213 2.43 -28.94 -21.70
CA LEU A 213 2.94 -28.14 -22.81
C LEU A 213 4.05 -28.86 -23.60
N LYS A 214 4.99 -29.53 -22.94
CA LYS A 214 6.04 -30.30 -23.63
C LYS A 214 5.46 -31.44 -24.43
N GLU A 215 4.44 -32.13 -23.94
CA GLU A 215 3.77 -33.19 -24.66
C GLU A 215 3.00 -32.64 -25.87
N TYR A 216 2.30 -31.53 -25.72
CA TYR A 216 1.66 -30.81 -26.83
C TYR A 216 2.67 -30.47 -27.95
N LEU A 217 3.83 -29.93 -27.60
CA LEU A 217 4.84 -29.56 -28.58
C LEU A 217 5.38 -30.75 -29.40
N LYS A 218 5.32 -31.97 -28.83
CA LYS A 218 5.72 -33.20 -29.54
C LYS A 218 4.58 -33.77 -30.36
N HIS A 219 3.36 -33.71 -29.89
CA HIS A 219 2.18 -34.36 -30.42
C HIS A 219 0.96 -33.41 -30.42
N PRO A 220 0.98 -32.32 -31.22
CA PRO A 220 -0.11 -31.33 -31.22
C PRO A 220 -1.48 -31.94 -31.53
N GLU A 221 -1.49 -32.96 -32.40
CA GLU A 221 -2.69 -33.67 -32.83
C GLU A 221 -3.46 -34.36 -31.69
N LYS A 222 -2.82 -34.59 -30.56
CA LYS A 222 -3.45 -35.21 -29.39
C LYS A 222 -4.23 -34.22 -28.51
N PHE A 223 -4.13 -32.92 -28.81
CA PHE A 223 -4.69 -31.84 -27.99
C PHE A 223 -5.75 -31.04 -28.73
N GLU A 224 -6.49 -31.66 -29.60
CA GLU A 224 -7.61 -31.04 -30.29
C GLU A 224 -8.88 -31.13 -29.43
N GLY A 225 -9.47 -29.95 -29.13
CA GLY A 225 -10.70 -29.87 -28.33
C GLY A 225 -10.61 -28.91 -27.13
N PRO A 226 -11.60 -28.92 -26.23
CA PRO A 226 -11.64 -28.09 -25.04
C PRO A 226 -10.62 -28.57 -24.02
N ILE A 227 -10.08 -27.62 -23.23
CA ILE A 227 -8.98 -27.92 -22.29
C ILE A 227 -9.38 -28.89 -21.17
N LYS A 228 -10.67 -29.01 -20.84
CA LYS A 228 -11.20 -29.96 -19.87
C LYS A 228 -10.84 -31.40 -20.15
N ASP A 229 -10.64 -31.75 -21.43
CA ASP A 229 -10.31 -33.14 -21.85
C ASP A 229 -8.83 -33.48 -21.62
N PHE A 230 -7.99 -32.48 -21.31
CA PHE A 230 -6.53 -32.61 -21.22
C PHE A 230 -5.94 -32.13 -19.90
N MET A 231 -6.71 -31.40 -19.08
CA MET A 231 -6.26 -30.87 -17.82
C MET A 231 -6.17 -31.95 -16.74
N LYS A 232 -5.31 -31.73 -15.76
CA LYS A 232 -5.28 -32.55 -14.54
C LYS A 232 -6.42 -32.12 -13.63
N THR A 233 -7.26 -33.06 -13.21
CA THR A 233 -8.42 -32.82 -12.34
C THR A 233 -8.17 -33.24 -10.89
N GLU A 234 -7.22 -34.15 -10.64
CA GLU A 234 -6.77 -34.46 -9.29
C GLU A 234 -5.81 -33.38 -8.79
N LEU A 235 -6.40 -32.33 -8.19
CA LEU A 235 -5.66 -31.16 -7.74
C LEU A 235 -5.23 -31.28 -6.28
N ILE A 236 -3.96 -30.97 -6.06
CA ILE A 236 -3.44 -30.73 -4.71
C ILE A 236 -3.46 -29.23 -4.51
N THR A 237 -4.27 -28.75 -3.59
CA THR A 237 -4.48 -27.34 -3.28
C THR A 237 -4.06 -27.02 -1.85
N ILE A 238 -3.95 -25.75 -1.53
CA ILE A 238 -3.69 -25.25 -0.20
C ILE A 238 -4.57 -24.04 0.07
N THR A 239 -4.91 -23.76 1.33
CA THR A 239 -5.65 -22.56 1.69
C THR A 239 -4.70 -21.40 1.99
N GLU A 240 -5.20 -20.17 1.83
CA GLU A 240 -4.40 -18.96 2.07
C GLU A 240 -3.94 -18.81 3.52
N GLU A 241 -4.65 -19.41 4.48
CA GLU A 241 -4.33 -19.33 5.91
C GLU A 241 -3.29 -20.37 6.38
N GLU A 242 -2.93 -21.33 5.54
CA GLU A 242 -1.92 -22.32 5.90
C GLU A 242 -0.51 -21.72 5.91
N GLY A 243 0.43 -22.40 6.60
CA GLY A 243 1.81 -21.93 6.74
C GLY A 243 2.68 -22.24 5.53
N MET A 244 3.70 -21.43 5.29
CA MET A 244 4.71 -21.63 4.23
C MET A 244 5.42 -23.01 4.35
N ASN A 245 5.73 -23.45 5.58
CA ASN A 245 6.36 -24.77 5.79
C ASN A 245 5.42 -25.92 5.39
N ARG A 246 4.11 -25.76 5.58
CA ARG A 246 3.11 -26.71 5.12
C ARG A 246 3.08 -26.78 3.60
N ALA A 247 3.08 -25.63 2.91
CA ALA A 247 3.16 -25.56 1.45
C ALA A 247 4.41 -26.27 0.93
N LYS A 248 5.57 -25.99 1.54
CA LYS A 248 6.85 -26.62 1.20
C LYS A 248 6.81 -28.14 1.38
N ALA A 249 6.40 -28.62 2.55
CA ALA A 249 6.29 -30.04 2.85
C ALA A 249 5.32 -30.76 1.89
N LEU A 250 4.21 -30.10 1.53
CA LEU A 250 3.24 -30.66 0.58
C LEU A 250 3.84 -30.79 -0.82
N MET A 251 4.55 -29.77 -1.31
CA MET A 251 5.24 -29.84 -2.61
C MET A 251 6.32 -30.93 -2.62
N GLU A 252 7.13 -31.03 -1.58
CA GLU A 252 8.19 -32.04 -1.46
C GLU A 252 7.61 -33.45 -1.41
N SER A 253 6.60 -33.72 -0.56
CA SER A 253 6.01 -35.03 -0.38
C SER A 253 5.25 -35.56 -1.61
N LYS A 254 4.73 -34.60 -2.43
CA LYS A 254 3.96 -34.94 -3.63
C LYS A 254 4.76 -34.81 -4.92
N GLY A 255 6.01 -34.32 -4.85
CA GLY A 255 6.87 -34.10 -6.02
C GLY A 255 6.33 -33.06 -7.00
N ILE A 256 5.65 -32.05 -6.49
CA ILE A 256 5.05 -30.97 -7.29
C ILE A 256 5.73 -29.65 -7.01
N ASN A 257 5.73 -28.76 -8.02
CA ASN A 257 6.40 -27.46 -7.96
C ASN A 257 5.43 -26.29 -7.85
N CYS A 258 4.14 -26.56 -7.69
CA CYS A 258 3.09 -25.56 -7.70
C CYS A 258 1.89 -26.05 -6.88
N LEU A 259 1.29 -25.13 -6.13
CA LEU A 259 0.03 -25.34 -5.41
C LEU A 259 -0.92 -24.21 -5.76
N PRO A 260 -2.06 -24.49 -6.39
CA PRO A 260 -3.17 -23.55 -6.42
C PRO A 260 -3.64 -23.25 -5.01
N VAL A 261 -3.84 -21.97 -4.71
CA VAL A 261 -4.35 -21.49 -3.42
C VAL A 261 -5.83 -21.22 -3.56
N VAL A 262 -6.64 -21.82 -2.68
CA VAL A 262 -8.10 -21.74 -2.78
C VAL A 262 -8.74 -21.25 -1.50
N HIS A 263 -9.85 -20.50 -1.68
CA HIS A 263 -10.84 -20.20 -0.64
C HIS A 263 -12.13 -20.94 -0.97
N GLY A 264 -12.39 -22.03 -0.26
CA GLY A 264 -13.42 -23.00 -0.67
C GLY A 264 -13.04 -23.64 -2.01
N LYS A 265 -13.85 -23.39 -3.06
CA LYS A 265 -13.57 -23.85 -4.43
C LYS A 265 -12.95 -22.75 -5.32
N LYS A 266 -12.90 -21.51 -4.84
CA LYS A 266 -12.43 -20.36 -5.63
C LYS A 266 -10.93 -20.24 -5.58
N LEU A 267 -10.31 -20.07 -6.74
CA LEU A 267 -8.88 -19.77 -6.83
C LEU A 267 -8.61 -18.34 -6.32
N VAL A 268 -7.73 -18.20 -5.34
CA VAL A 268 -7.30 -16.89 -4.82
C VAL A 268 -5.84 -16.57 -5.14
N GLY A 269 -5.06 -17.55 -5.57
CA GLY A 269 -3.67 -17.37 -5.95
C GLY A 269 -2.98 -18.67 -6.32
N ILE A 270 -1.67 -18.59 -6.50
CA ILE A 270 -0.80 -19.74 -6.77
C ILE A 270 0.52 -19.58 -6.00
N VAL A 271 1.04 -20.66 -5.46
CA VAL A 271 2.38 -20.72 -4.85
C VAL A 271 3.23 -21.70 -5.62
N THR A 272 4.46 -21.31 -5.92
CA THR A 272 5.45 -22.15 -6.58
C THR A 272 6.69 -22.32 -5.71
N THR A 273 7.56 -23.26 -6.08
CA THR A 273 8.85 -23.44 -5.39
C THR A 273 9.75 -22.20 -5.39
N LYS A 274 9.50 -21.22 -6.28
CA LYS A 274 10.23 -19.93 -6.33
C LYS A 274 9.78 -18.95 -5.25
N ASP A 275 8.58 -19.15 -4.69
CA ASP A 275 7.95 -18.26 -3.71
C ASP A 275 8.28 -18.71 -2.27
N LEU A 276 8.78 -19.93 -2.10
CA LEU A 276 9.18 -20.55 -0.84
C LEU A 276 10.67 -20.31 -0.52
#